data_20056a77c98b43411f87038e057d4dbb
#
_entry.id   20056a77c98b43411f87038e057d4dbb
#
_cell.length_a   1.000
_cell.length_b   1.000
_cell.length_c   1.000
_cell.angle_alpha   90.00
_cell.angle_beta   90.00
_cell.angle_gamma   90.00
#
_symmetry.space_group_name_H-M   'P 1'
#
loop_
_entity.id
_entity.type
_entity.pdbx_description
1 polymer ?
#
loop_
_entity_poly.entity_id
_entity_poly.type
_entity_poly.pdbx_seq_one_letter_code
_entity_poly.pdbx_strand_id
1 'polypeptide(L)'
;VKVEDWRVKENSTVTYSVGGLILSNSGAITANYWLSEIYDDEVAKAHRNADIHLHDLSMLTGYCAGWSLKQLIQEGLGGVPGKITSKPASHLSSLCNQMVNFLGIMQNEWAGAQAFSSFDTYLAPFVKADNLTYEETKQCVESFVFGVNTPSRWGTQAPFSNITLDWVCPADLRDQPAIVGGKEMDFTYGDCKVEMDMVNKAFIEIMIEGDANGRGFQYPIPTYSITRDFDWSETENNRLLFEMTSKYGTPYFSNYINSDMEPSDVRSMCCRLRLDLRELRKKSGGFFGSGESTGSIGVVTINMPRLAYLSADEADFYRRLDHLMDVSARSLHTKREVVTRLLDAGLYPYTKRYLGTFENHFSTIGLVGMNEACLNAQWLRADMTQEPAQAFTKDVLNHMRARLADYQEQYGDLYNLEATPAESTTYRFAKHDKEQFPDIITANEQGKPYY
;
A
#
# COMPACT_ATOMS: atom_id res chain seq x y z
N VAL A 1 0.27 3.78 -34.66
CA VAL A 1 0.13 3.71 -33.18
C VAL A 1 0.22 2.25 -32.79
N LYS A 2 1.35 1.88 -32.17
CA LYS A 2 1.43 0.55 -31.53
C LYS A 2 0.42 0.55 -30.40
N VAL A 3 -0.62 -0.24 -30.52
CA VAL A 3 -1.55 -0.48 -29.42
C VAL A 3 -0.75 -1.19 -28.35
N GLU A 4 -0.50 -0.53 -27.22
CA GLU A 4 0.09 -1.17 -26.05
C GLU A 4 -0.77 -2.36 -25.67
N ASP A 5 -0.13 -3.44 -25.29
CA ASP A 5 -0.87 -4.63 -24.85
C ASP A 5 -1.68 -4.30 -23.61
N TRP A 6 -2.99 -4.10 -23.79
CA TRP A 6 -3.90 -3.69 -22.74
C TRP A 6 -4.03 -4.72 -21.61
N ARG A 7 -3.51 -5.93 -21.79
CA ARG A 7 -3.48 -6.98 -20.76
C ARG A 7 -2.43 -6.73 -19.69
N VAL A 8 -1.44 -5.88 -19.98
CA VAL A 8 -0.37 -5.55 -19.03
C VAL A 8 -0.59 -4.12 -18.53
N LYS A 9 -1.04 -3.97 -17.30
CA LYS A 9 -1.20 -2.67 -16.65
C LYS A 9 -0.55 -2.66 -15.28
N GLU A 10 -0.14 -1.47 -14.88
CA GLU A 10 0.37 -1.19 -13.57
C GLU A 10 -0.66 -1.58 -12.48
N ASN A 11 -0.21 -2.24 -11.43
CA ASN A 11 -1.02 -2.68 -10.28
C ASN A 11 -2.20 -3.63 -10.59
N SER A 12 -2.33 -4.10 -11.82
CA SER A 12 -3.35 -5.08 -12.12
C SER A 12 -3.10 -5.82 -13.42
N THR A 13 -3.06 -7.11 -13.37
CA THR A 13 -3.29 -7.93 -14.55
C THR A 13 -4.77 -7.84 -14.90
N VAL A 14 -5.11 -6.98 -15.84
CA VAL A 14 -6.45 -6.99 -16.44
C VAL A 14 -6.60 -8.31 -17.18
N THR A 15 -7.53 -9.15 -16.75
CA THR A 15 -7.77 -10.43 -17.41
C THR A 15 -8.31 -10.22 -18.83
N TYR A 16 -7.98 -11.13 -19.72
CA TYR A 16 -8.51 -11.14 -21.08
C TYR A 16 -10.01 -11.45 -21.03
N SER A 17 -10.81 -10.40 -20.98
CA SER A 17 -12.27 -10.44 -20.80
C SER A 17 -12.93 -9.19 -21.34
N VAL A 18 -14.24 -9.22 -21.56
CA VAL A 18 -15.01 -8.04 -21.98
C VAL A 18 -14.88 -6.92 -20.94
N GLY A 19 -15.00 -7.23 -19.66
CA GLY A 19 -14.81 -6.25 -18.59
C GLY A 19 -13.40 -5.65 -18.58
N GLY A 20 -12.39 -6.48 -18.80
CA GLY A 20 -11.01 -6.03 -18.94
C GLY A 20 -10.78 -5.12 -20.15
N LEU A 21 -11.41 -5.43 -21.29
CA LEU A 21 -11.35 -4.59 -22.50
C LEU A 21 -11.99 -3.22 -22.25
N ILE A 22 -13.16 -3.18 -21.64
CA ILE A 22 -13.85 -1.93 -21.30
C ILE A 22 -12.99 -1.09 -20.33
N LEU A 23 -12.46 -1.71 -19.29
CA LEU A 23 -11.61 -1.03 -18.31
C LEU A 23 -10.34 -0.48 -18.96
N SER A 24 -9.73 -1.22 -19.89
CA SER A 24 -8.55 -0.76 -20.63
C SER A 24 -8.85 0.48 -21.46
N ASN A 25 -9.96 0.47 -22.21
CA ASN A 25 -10.36 1.62 -23.02
C ASN A 25 -10.69 2.84 -22.15
N SER A 26 -11.47 2.63 -21.11
CA SER A 26 -11.80 3.68 -20.12
C SER A 26 -10.54 4.25 -19.48
N GLY A 27 -9.60 3.38 -19.09
CA GLY A 27 -8.33 3.79 -18.48
C GLY A 27 -7.46 4.62 -19.42
N ALA A 28 -7.41 4.30 -20.69
CA ALA A 28 -6.66 5.07 -21.69
C ALA A 28 -7.23 6.49 -21.87
N ILE A 29 -8.54 6.61 -21.90
CA ILE A 29 -9.24 7.91 -21.98
C ILE A 29 -8.97 8.73 -20.71
N THR A 30 -9.09 8.10 -19.55
CA THR A 30 -8.85 8.75 -18.24
C THR A 30 -7.40 9.23 -18.14
N ALA A 31 -6.43 8.43 -18.54
CA ALA A 31 -5.02 8.81 -18.52
C ALA A 31 -4.76 10.02 -19.42
N ASN A 32 -5.34 10.04 -20.61
CA ASN A 32 -5.21 11.20 -21.49
C ASN A 32 -5.85 12.46 -20.89
N TYR A 33 -6.98 12.30 -20.22
CA TYR A 33 -7.65 13.42 -19.53
C TYR A 33 -6.78 14.02 -18.42
N TRP A 34 -6.14 13.18 -17.58
CA TRP A 34 -5.18 13.65 -16.59
C TRP A 34 -4.06 14.48 -17.22
N LEU A 35 -3.46 13.96 -18.28
CA LEU A 35 -2.27 14.55 -18.89
C LEU A 35 -2.56 15.77 -19.77
N SER A 36 -3.77 15.89 -20.32
CA SER A 36 -4.12 17.00 -21.23
C SER A 36 -4.96 18.10 -20.58
N GLU A 37 -5.81 17.75 -19.58
CA GLU A 37 -6.79 18.69 -19.04
C GLU A 37 -6.57 19.02 -17.55
N ILE A 38 -5.95 18.12 -16.79
CA ILE A 38 -5.80 18.29 -15.33
C ILE A 38 -4.42 18.81 -14.96
N TYR A 39 -3.36 18.06 -15.35
CA TYR A 39 -2.00 18.47 -15.07
C TYR A 39 -1.53 19.57 -16.01
N ASP A 40 -0.64 20.44 -15.52
CA ASP A 40 0.01 21.42 -16.37
C ASP A 40 0.98 20.75 -17.36
N ASP A 41 1.40 21.52 -18.37
CA ASP A 41 2.25 21.01 -19.46
C ASP A 41 3.59 20.47 -18.96
N GLU A 42 4.18 21.07 -17.95
CA GLU A 42 5.47 20.64 -17.41
C GLU A 42 5.35 19.27 -16.72
N VAL A 43 4.32 19.07 -15.91
CA VAL A 43 4.02 17.79 -15.27
C VAL A 43 3.77 16.71 -16.32
N ALA A 44 2.93 16.98 -17.30
CA ALA A 44 2.60 16.03 -18.36
C ALA A 44 3.83 15.67 -19.20
N LYS A 45 4.67 16.63 -19.56
CA LYS A 45 5.92 16.40 -20.30
C LYS A 45 6.91 15.56 -19.49
N ALA A 46 7.08 15.86 -18.20
CA ALA A 46 7.97 15.09 -17.36
C ALA A 46 7.56 13.61 -17.29
N HIS A 47 6.26 13.34 -17.22
CA HIS A 47 5.75 11.96 -17.30
C HIS A 47 5.98 11.33 -18.67
N ARG A 48 5.58 12.00 -19.75
CA ARG A 48 5.72 11.46 -21.11
C ARG A 48 7.16 11.21 -21.50
N ASN A 49 8.08 12.05 -21.04
CA ASN A 49 9.52 11.91 -21.28
C ASN A 49 10.19 10.90 -20.36
N ALA A 50 9.47 10.32 -19.41
CA ALA A 50 9.98 9.38 -18.42
C ALA A 50 11.02 9.97 -17.43
N ASP A 51 10.97 11.25 -17.16
CA ASP A 51 11.70 11.87 -16.06
C ASP A 51 11.06 11.50 -14.71
N ILE A 52 9.73 11.41 -14.71
CA ILE A 52 8.91 10.95 -13.60
C ILE A 52 7.85 9.95 -14.11
N HIS A 53 7.25 9.24 -13.19
CA HIS A 53 6.07 8.41 -13.45
C HIS A 53 4.94 8.81 -12.54
N LEU A 54 3.85 9.29 -13.14
CA LEU A 54 2.58 9.54 -12.45
C LEU A 54 1.81 8.22 -12.38
N HIS A 55 1.62 7.70 -11.18
CA HIS A 55 0.93 6.43 -11.00
C HIS A 55 -0.59 6.57 -11.14
N ASP A 56 -1.24 5.47 -11.54
CA ASP A 56 -2.71 5.30 -11.54
C ASP A 56 -3.48 6.29 -12.41
N LEU A 57 -2.91 6.69 -13.52
CA LEU A 57 -3.56 7.59 -14.48
C LEU A 57 -4.83 7.00 -15.11
N SER A 58 -5.03 5.69 -15.02
CA SER A 58 -6.21 5.01 -15.57
C SER A 58 -7.48 5.20 -14.73
N MET A 59 -7.38 5.81 -13.55
CA MET A 59 -8.50 6.05 -12.64
C MET A 59 -8.48 7.48 -12.08
N LEU A 60 -9.67 8.01 -11.79
CA LEU A 60 -9.85 9.30 -11.12
C LEU A 60 -10.03 9.08 -9.62
N THR A 61 -9.06 8.46 -8.97
CA THR A 61 -9.16 8.04 -7.56
C THR A 61 -7.85 8.28 -6.83
N GLY A 62 -7.90 8.20 -5.48
CA GLY A 62 -6.71 8.05 -4.65
C GLY A 62 -6.02 6.71 -4.92
N TYR A 63 -4.83 6.55 -4.36
CA TYR A 63 -3.98 5.36 -4.57
C TYR A 63 -4.35 4.22 -3.62
N CYS A 64 -3.90 4.25 -2.37
CA CYS A 64 -4.12 3.20 -1.39
C CYS A 64 -4.71 3.75 -0.11
N ALA A 65 -5.51 2.95 0.59
CA ALA A 65 -6.05 3.31 1.88
C ALA A 65 -5.96 2.15 2.88
N GLY A 66 -5.70 2.52 4.14
CA GLY A 66 -5.90 1.65 5.29
C GLY A 66 -7.20 2.04 5.97
N TRP A 67 -7.98 1.05 6.35
CA TRP A 67 -9.28 1.22 6.96
C TRP A 67 -9.27 0.69 8.37
N SER A 68 -10.04 1.33 9.24
CA SER A 68 -10.18 0.86 10.61
C SER A 68 -11.06 -0.39 10.66
N LEU A 69 -10.45 -1.53 10.95
CA LEU A 69 -11.19 -2.77 11.21
C LEU A 69 -12.05 -2.62 12.46
N LYS A 70 -11.55 -1.89 13.47
CA LYS A 70 -12.32 -1.56 14.67
C LYS A 70 -13.62 -0.81 14.35
N GLN A 71 -13.56 0.18 13.45
CA GLN A 71 -14.75 0.93 13.02
C GLN A 71 -15.77 0.01 12.34
N LEU A 72 -15.33 -0.88 11.44
CA LEU A 72 -16.20 -1.86 10.80
C LEU A 72 -16.87 -2.78 11.82
N ILE A 73 -16.11 -3.25 12.80
CA ILE A 73 -16.62 -4.10 13.89
C ILE A 73 -17.64 -3.37 14.76
N GLN A 74 -17.41 -2.09 15.06
CA GLN A 74 -18.29 -1.28 15.89
C GLN A 74 -19.58 -0.86 15.17
N GLU A 75 -19.47 -0.49 13.90
CA GLU A 75 -20.55 0.18 13.18
C GLU A 75 -21.26 -0.71 12.14
N GLY A 76 -20.63 -1.80 11.74
CA GLY A 76 -21.12 -2.63 10.65
C GLY A 76 -20.82 -2.03 9.27
N LEU A 77 -21.40 -2.62 8.24
CA LEU A 77 -21.23 -2.21 6.85
C LEU A 77 -22.47 -1.50 6.34
N GLY A 78 -22.37 -0.19 6.09
CA GLY A 78 -23.51 0.59 5.61
C GLY A 78 -23.37 2.08 5.91
N GLY A 79 -24.52 2.75 6.01
CA GLY A 79 -24.57 4.20 6.23
C GLY A 79 -24.43 5.03 4.97
N VAL A 80 -24.45 4.39 3.79
CA VAL A 80 -24.49 5.06 2.49
C VAL A 80 -25.95 5.09 2.02
N PRO A 81 -26.52 6.29 1.73
CA PRO A 81 -27.91 6.41 1.32
C PRO A 81 -28.25 5.55 0.09
N GLY A 82 -29.35 4.82 0.17
CA GLY A 82 -29.84 3.96 -0.91
C GLY A 82 -29.06 2.64 -1.09
N LYS A 83 -28.12 2.33 -0.20
CA LYS A 83 -27.36 1.07 -0.21
C LYS A 83 -27.74 0.17 0.97
N ILE A 84 -27.48 -1.14 0.80
CA ILE A 84 -27.71 -2.12 1.86
C ILE A 84 -26.86 -1.79 3.08
N THR A 85 -27.47 -1.94 4.26
CA THR A 85 -26.80 -1.78 5.56
C THR A 85 -26.84 -3.09 6.31
N SER A 86 -25.69 -3.56 6.79
CA SER A 86 -25.59 -4.66 7.74
C SER A 86 -25.12 -4.17 9.10
N LYS A 87 -25.76 -4.69 10.15
CA LYS A 87 -25.42 -4.38 11.54
C LYS A 87 -24.01 -4.89 11.88
N PRO A 88 -23.41 -4.43 12.99
CA PRO A 88 -22.17 -5.03 13.50
C PRO A 88 -22.27 -6.55 13.58
N ALA A 89 -21.25 -7.24 13.07
CA ALA A 89 -21.19 -8.70 13.08
C ALA A 89 -21.06 -9.22 14.50
N SER A 90 -21.84 -10.26 14.85
CA SER A 90 -21.75 -10.94 16.15
C SER A 90 -20.92 -12.22 16.08
N HIS A 91 -20.65 -12.73 14.89
CA HIS A 91 -19.95 -14.00 14.66
C HIS A 91 -18.79 -13.82 13.69
N LEU A 92 -17.74 -14.63 13.84
CA LEU A 92 -16.56 -14.55 12.99
C LEU A 92 -16.88 -14.71 11.50
N SER A 93 -17.77 -15.63 11.13
CA SER A 93 -18.19 -15.84 9.75
C SER A 93 -18.84 -14.59 9.13
N SER A 94 -19.68 -13.90 9.89
CA SER A 94 -20.32 -12.67 9.46
C SER A 94 -19.30 -11.53 9.31
N LEU A 95 -18.36 -11.43 10.24
CA LEU A 95 -17.28 -10.43 10.17
C LEU A 95 -16.40 -10.66 8.93
N CYS A 96 -15.98 -11.88 8.68
CA CYS A 96 -15.21 -12.23 7.49
C CYS A 96 -15.95 -11.87 6.20
N ASN A 97 -17.24 -12.10 6.13
CA ASN A 97 -18.06 -11.71 4.99
C ASN A 97 -18.13 -10.17 4.84
N GLN A 98 -18.35 -9.44 5.92
CA GLN A 98 -18.34 -7.98 5.87
C GLN A 98 -16.99 -7.42 5.42
N MET A 99 -15.88 -8.01 5.86
CA MET A 99 -14.53 -7.61 5.46
C MET A 99 -14.30 -7.81 3.95
N VAL A 100 -14.71 -8.96 3.42
CA VAL A 100 -14.63 -9.24 1.97
C VAL A 100 -15.43 -8.22 1.17
N ASN A 101 -16.67 -7.98 1.58
CA ASN A 101 -17.56 -7.03 0.91
C ASN A 101 -17.02 -5.60 0.99
N PHE A 102 -16.52 -5.19 2.14
CA PHE A 102 -15.90 -3.87 2.33
C PHE A 102 -14.71 -3.65 1.39
N LEU A 103 -13.78 -4.61 1.36
CA LEU A 103 -12.60 -4.52 0.48
C LEU A 103 -12.99 -4.51 -1.00
N GLY A 104 -13.97 -5.32 -1.38
CA GLY A 104 -14.50 -5.35 -2.74
C GLY A 104 -15.15 -4.01 -3.15
N ILE A 105 -15.91 -3.41 -2.27
CA ILE A 105 -16.54 -2.10 -2.50
C ILE A 105 -15.49 -1.01 -2.66
N MET A 106 -14.50 -0.96 -1.76
CA MET A 106 -13.47 0.07 -1.78
C MET A 106 -12.56 -0.02 -3.01
N GLN A 107 -12.40 -1.19 -3.60
CA GLN A 107 -11.67 -1.35 -4.86
C GLN A 107 -12.32 -0.61 -6.05
N ASN A 108 -13.57 -0.23 -5.94
CA ASN A 108 -14.24 0.60 -6.95
C ASN A 108 -13.98 2.10 -6.78
N GLU A 109 -13.51 2.51 -5.60
CA GLU A 109 -13.27 3.92 -5.25
C GLU A 109 -11.78 4.26 -5.12
N TRP A 110 -10.90 3.26 -5.26
CA TRP A 110 -9.44 3.40 -5.08
C TRP A 110 -8.69 2.62 -6.15
N ALA A 111 -7.52 3.11 -6.54
CA ALA A 111 -6.72 2.49 -7.59
C ALA A 111 -5.88 1.32 -7.09
N GLY A 112 -5.27 1.47 -5.92
CA GLY A 112 -4.38 0.48 -5.31
C GLY A 112 -5.03 -0.35 -4.23
N ALA A 113 -4.21 -0.96 -3.38
CA ALA A 113 -4.71 -1.87 -2.37
C ALA A 113 -5.42 -1.18 -1.22
N GLN A 114 -6.30 -1.97 -0.63
CA GLN A 114 -7.04 -1.63 0.57
C GLN A 114 -6.57 -2.54 1.70
N ALA A 115 -6.28 -1.98 2.86
CA ALA A 115 -5.69 -2.71 3.96
C ALA A 115 -6.53 -2.64 5.24
N PHE A 116 -6.54 -3.75 5.97
CA PHE A 116 -6.94 -3.77 7.38
C PHE A 116 -5.73 -4.06 8.25
N SER A 117 -5.58 -3.31 9.35
CA SER A 117 -4.51 -3.52 10.33
C SER A 117 -4.99 -4.37 11.49
N SER A 118 -4.06 -5.08 12.14
CA SER A 118 -4.31 -5.87 13.36
C SER A 118 -5.38 -6.95 13.17
N PHE A 119 -5.32 -7.64 12.03
CA PHE A 119 -6.28 -8.68 11.65
C PHE A 119 -6.45 -9.74 12.73
N ASP A 120 -5.35 -10.30 13.24
CA ASP A 120 -5.37 -11.33 14.28
C ASP A 120 -5.89 -10.81 15.62
N THR A 121 -5.48 -9.61 16.01
CA THR A 121 -5.91 -8.98 17.28
C THR A 121 -7.41 -8.72 17.30
N TYR A 122 -7.98 -8.20 16.20
CA TYR A 122 -9.40 -7.87 16.14
C TYR A 122 -10.32 -9.06 15.86
N LEU A 123 -9.82 -10.13 15.25
CA LEU A 123 -10.61 -11.34 15.01
C LEU A 123 -10.65 -12.27 16.22
N ALA A 124 -9.60 -12.31 17.04
CA ALA A 124 -9.50 -13.20 18.19
C ALA A 124 -10.69 -13.11 19.17
N PRO A 125 -11.24 -11.93 19.53
CA PRO A 125 -12.41 -11.83 20.37
C PRO A 125 -13.64 -12.56 19.87
N PHE A 126 -13.84 -12.64 18.54
CA PHE A 126 -14.97 -13.38 17.94
C PHE A 126 -14.82 -14.88 18.13
N VAL A 127 -13.60 -15.40 18.08
CA VAL A 127 -13.30 -16.81 18.40
C VAL A 127 -13.61 -17.11 19.86
N LYS A 128 -13.20 -16.23 20.77
CA LYS A 128 -13.41 -16.37 22.22
C LYS A 128 -14.90 -16.27 22.59
N ALA A 129 -15.63 -15.30 22.04
CA ALA A 129 -17.03 -15.06 22.38
C ALA A 129 -17.91 -16.26 22.02
N ASP A 130 -17.67 -16.93 20.91
CA ASP A 130 -18.43 -18.10 20.47
C ASP A 130 -17.75 -19.43 20.84
N ASN A 131 -16.64 -19.39 21.54
CA ASN A 131 -15.84 -20.56 21.90
C ASN A 131 -15.60 -21.49 20.69
N LEU A 132 -15.16 -20.91 19.56
CA LEU A 132 -14.97 -21.66 18.33
C LEU A 132 -13.84 -22.66 18.46
N THR A 133 -14.00 -23.82 17.80
CA THR A 133 -12.92 -24.77 17.61
C THR A 133 -11.93 -24.22 16.58
N TYR A 134 -10.76 -24.85 16.52
CA TYR A 134 -9.76 -24.47 15.50
C TYR A 134 -10.31 -24.67 14.07
N GLU A 135 -11.00 -25.79 13.82
CA GLU A 135 -11.59 -26.09 12.52
C GLU A 135 -12.66 -25.05 12.11
N GLU A 136 -13.51 -24.64 13.04
CA GLU A 136 -14.50 -23.58 12.81
C GLU A 136 -13.84 -22.24 12.52
N THR A 137 -12.79 -21.89 13.28
CA THR A 137 -11.97 -20.69 13.04
C THR A 137 -11.31 -20.72 11.67
N LYS A 138 -10.68 -21.85 11.32
CA LYS A 138 -10.03 -22.04 10.02
C LYS A 138 -11.02 -21.90 8.87
N GLN A 139 -12.23 -22.45 9.01
CA GLN A 139 -13.28 -22.35 7.99
C GLN A 139 -13.66 -20.87 7.73
N CYS A 140 -13.79 -20.06 8.76
CA CYS A 140 -14.10 -18.65 8.61
C CYS A 140 -12.95 -17.86 7.94
N VAL A 141 -11.72 -18.10 8.35
CA VAL A 141 -10.53 -17.46 7.76
C VAL A 141 -10.35 -17.89 6.31
N GLU A 142 -10.58 -19.16 6.01
CA GLU A 142 -10.54 -19.70 4.65
C GLU A 142 -11.58 -18.99 3.76
N SER A 143 -12.80 -18.80 4.23
CA SER A 143 -13.83 -18.06 3.51
C SER A 143 -13.40 -16.63 3.19
N PHE A 144 -12.72 -15.97 4.12
CA PHE A 144 -12.15 -14.64 3.88
C PHE A 144 -11.08 -14.68 2.78
N VAL A 145 -10.12 -15.61 2.86
CA VAL A 145 -9.03 -15.72 1.87
C VAL A 145 -9.58 -16.01 0.48
N PHE A 146 -10.50 -16.97 0.34
CA PHE A 146 -11.16 -17.24 -0.95
C PHE A 146 -11.95 -16.04 -1.45
N GLY A 147 -12.64 -15.34 -0.57
CA GLY A 147 -13.42 -14.15 -0.91
C GLY A 147 -12.57 -13.02 -1.51
N VAL A 148 -11.39 -12.75 -0.96
CA VAL A 148 -10.50 -11.71 -1.48
C VAL A 148 -9.68 -12.15 -2.70
N ASN A 149 -9.72 -13.43 -3.08
CA ASN A 149 -9.13 -13.95 -4.30
C ASN A 149 -10.16 -14.20 -5.42
N THR A 150 -11.45 -14.05 -5.12
CA THR A 150 -12.51 -14.20 -6.12
C THR A 150 -12.59 -12.95 -6.99
N PRO A 151 -12.65 -13.09 -8.33
CA PRO A 151 -12.75 -11.95 -9.24
C PRO A 151 -14.07 -11.20 -9.09
N SER A 152 -14.11 -10.19 -8.23
CA SER A 152 -15.29 -9.39 -7.89
C SER A 152 -15.17 -7.92 -8.26
N ARG A 153 -13.95 -7.50 -8.61
CA ARG A 153 -13.67 -6.12 -9.04
C ARG A 153 -14.00 -5.93 -10.52
N TRP A 154 -14.34 -4.70 -10.89
CA TRP A 154 -14.47 -4.29 -12.28
C TRP A 154 -13.26 -4.75 -13.11
N GLY A 155 -13.53 -5.32 -14.28
CA GLY A 155 -12.46 -5.91 -15.11
C GLY A 155 -12.05 -7.32 -14.72
N THR A 156 -12.85 -8.02 -13.91
CA THR A 156 -12.64 -9.40 -13.45
C THR A 156 -11.37 -9.59 -12.59
N GLN A 157 -11.04 -8.59 -11.80
CA GLN A 157 -9.93 -8.66 -10.84
C GLN A 157 -10.42 -9.05 -9.46
N ALA A 158 -9.56 -9.73 -8.70
CA ALA A 158 -9.76 -9.89 -7.27
C ALA A 158 -9.46 -8.55 -6.55
N PRO A 159 -10.09 -8.29 -5.39
CA PRO A 159 -9.74 -7.12 -4.58
C PRO A 159 -8.27 -7.15 -4.19
N PHE A 160 -7.54 -6.09 -4.57
CA PHE A 160 -6.14 -5.93 -4.16
C PHE A 160 -6.10 -5.55 -2.68
N SER A 161 -5.84 -6.53 -1.83
CA SER A 161 -6.00 -6.42 -0.38
C SER A 161 -4.71 -6.75 0.36
N ASN A 162 -4.54 -6.09 1.50
CA ASN A 162 -3.43 -6.27 2.42
C ASN A 162 -3.97 -6.38 3.85
N ILE A 163 -3.34 -7.20 4.69
CA ILE A 163 -3.59 -7.23 6.13
C ILE A 163 -2.28 -7.10 6.88
N THR A 164 -2.33 -6.44 8.03
CA THR A 164 -1.25 -6.53 9.00
C THR A 164 -1.69 -7.41 10.16
N LEU A 165 -0.74 -8.16 10.69
CA LEU A 165 -0.93 -9.08 11.80
C LEU A 165 0.10 -8.73 12.89
N ASP A 166 -0.38 -8.67 14.11
CA ASP A 166 0.44 -8.20 15.22
C ASP A 166 1.30 -9.31 15.82
N TRP A 167 0.90 -10.57 15.73
CA TRP A 167 1.50 -11.74 16.35
C TRP A 167 1.43 -11.71 17.89
N VAL A 168 1.85 -10.59 18.46
CA VAL A 168 1.69 -10.28 19.88
C VAL A 168 0.73 -9.10 20.01
N CYS A 169 -0.22 -9.18 20.94
CA CYS A 169 -1.19 -8.11 21.14
C CYS A 169 -0.49 -6.77 21.42
N PRO A 170 -0.78 -5.72 20.63
CA PRO A 170 -0.15 -4.41 20.83
C PRO A 170 -0.43 -3.83 22.22
N ALA A 171 0.54 -3.13 22.78
CA ALA A 171 0.43 -2.53 24.10
C ALA A 171 -0.74 -1.54 24.23
N ASP A 172 -1.03 -0.79 23.15
CA ASP A 172 -2.15 0.17 23.11
C ASP A 172 -3.53 -0.48 23.08
N LEU A 173 -3.64 -1.75 22.70
CA LEU A 173 -4.90 -2.51 22.67
C LEU A 173 -5.03 -3.50 23.80
N ARG A 174 -3.95 -3.88 24.44
CA ARG A 174 -3.88 -5.00 25.41
C ARG A 174 -4.90 -4.90 26.53
N ASP A 175 -5.07 -3.72 27.10
CA ASP A 175 -5.95 -3.48 28.25
C ASP A 175 -7.32 -2.89 27.85
N GLN A 176 -7.57 -2.72 26.55
CA GLN A 176 -8.84 -2.23 26.07
C GLN A 176 -9.89 -3.35 26.01
N PRO A 177 -11.16 -3.06 26.35
CA PRO A 177 -12.24 -4.02 26.18
C PRO A 177 -12.36 -4.48 24.72
N ALA A 178 -12.45 -5.78 24.51
CA ALA A 178 -12.71 -6.36 23.21
C ALA A 178 -14.11 -6.00 22.72
N ILE A 179 -14.29 -5.84 21.40
CA ILE A 179 -15.56 -5.47 20.81
C ILE A 179 -16.07 -6.61 19.92
N VAL A 180 -17.27 -7.10 20.22
CA VAL A 180 -17.97 -8.12 19.44
C VAL A 180 -19.44 -7.73 19.36
N GLY A 181 -20.03 -7.80 18.16
CA GLY A 181 -21.42 -7.42 17.97
C GLY A 181 -21.69 -5.93 18.21
N GLY A 182 -20.68 -5.09 18.05
CA GLY A 182 -20.76 -3.66 18.31
C GLY A 182 -20.77 -3.27 19.78
N LYS A 183 -20.49 -4.23 20.69
CA LYS A 183 -20.54 -4.02 22.15
C LYS A 183 -19.18 -4.37 22.77
N GLU A 184 -18.83 -3.64 23.84
CA GLU A 184 -17.71 -3.99 24.69
C GLU A 184 -17.99 -5.29 25.46
N MET A 185 -17.00 -6.18 25.44
CA MET A 185 -17.05 -7.45 26.17
C MET A 185 -16.44 -7.28 27.57
N ASP A 186 -16.63 -8.30 28.42
CA ASP A 186 -16.07 -8.35 29.77
C ASP A 186 -14.60 -8.83 29.81
N PHE A 187 -13.99 -9.01 28.65
CA PHE A 187 -12.56 -9.35 28.50
C PHE A 187 -11.86 -8.36 27.55
N THR A 188 -10.55 -8.30 27.65
CA THR A 188 -9.70 -7.39 26.85
C THR A 188 -9.12 -8.09 25.65
N TYR A 189 -8.54 -7.33 24.72
CA TYR A 189 -7.79 -7.91 23.59
C TYR A 189 -6.60 -8.74 24.06
N GLY A 190 -5.94 -8.33 25.14
CA GLY A 190 -4.83 -9.07 25.75
C GLY A 190 -5.23 -10.43 26.31
N ASP A 191 -6.50 -10.62 26.67
CA ASP A 191 -7.03 -11.89 27.17
C ASP A 191 -7.27 -12.94 26.07
N CYS A 192 -7.09 -12.57 24.79
CA CYS A 192 -7.39 -13.40 23.62
C CYS A 192 -6.13 -14.05 23.00
N LYS A 193 -5.07 -14.28 23.77
CA LYS A 193 -3.81 -14.84 23.25
C LYS A 193 -4.00 -16.19 22.54
N VAL A 194 -4.73 -17.10 23.15
CA VAL A 194 -4.99 -18.46 22.60
C VAL A 194 -5.74 -18.36 21.28
N GLU A 195 -6.76 -17.53 21.23
CA GLU A 195 -7.61 -17.33 20.08
C GLU A 195 -6.86 -16.61 18.95
N MET A 196 -5.99 -15.67 19.30
CA MET A 196 -5.10 -14.99 18.35
C MET A 196 -4.12 -15.98 17.69
N ASP A 197 -3.56 -16.90 18.47
CA ASP A 197 -2.72 -17.98 17.97
C ASP A 197 -3.50 -18.90 17.00
N MET A 198 -4.76 -19.17 17.28
CA MET A 198 -5.64 -19.95 16.40
C MET A 198 -5.87 -19.24 15.05
N VAL A 199 -6.12 -17.95 15.08
CA VAL A 199 -6.31 -17.15 13.86
C VAL A 199 -5.04 -17.15 13.02
N ASN A 200 -3.88 -16.95 13.63
CA ASN A 200 -2.59 -16.95 12.94
C ASN A 200 -2.27 -18.33 12.36
N LYS A 201 -2.48 -19.40 13.13
CA LYS A 201 -2.28 -20.78 12.65
C LYS A 201 -3.17 -21.08 11.43
N ALA A 202 -4.45 -20.74 11.53
CA ALA A 202 -5.41 -20.94 10.46
C ALA A 202 -4.99 -20.19 9.19
N PHE A 203 -4.67 -18.91 9.31
CA PHE A 203 -4.24 -18.10 8.18
C PHE A 203 -2.98 -18.66 7.50
N ILE A 204 -1.96 -18.99 8.27
CA ILE A 204 -0.70 -19.50 7.72
C ILE A 204 -0.89 -20.86 7.04
N GLU A 205 -1.62 -21.79 7.66
CA GLU A 205 -1.91 -23.10 7.05
C GLU A 205 -2.66 -22.95 5.73
N ILE A 206 -3.66 -22.07 5.66
CA ILE A 206 -4.41 -21.81 4.43
C ILE A 206 -3.48 -21.27 3.34
N MET A 207 -2.60 -20.33 3.68
CA MET A 207 -1.66 -19.75 2.72
C MET A 207 -0.62 -20.78 2.23
N ILE A 208 -0.20 -21.70 3.08
CA ILE A 208 0.72 -22.79 2.72
C ILE A 208 0.04 -23.83 1.81
N GLU A 209 -1.18 -24.21 2.14
CA GLU A 209 -1.94 -25.22 1.39
C GLU A 209 -2.31 -24.74 -0.01
N GLY A 210 -2.69 -23.47 -0.14
CA GLY A 210 -3.16 -22.91 -1.38
C GLY A 210 -4.61 -23.32 -1.71
N ASP A 211 -5.01 -23.13 -2.97
CA ASP A 211 -6.33 -23.47 -3.45
C ASP A 211 -6.50 -25.00 -3.68
N ALA A 212 -7.63 -25.42 -4.22
CA ALA A 212 -7.93 -26.83 -4.49
C ALA A 212 -6.91 -27.53 -5.41
N ASN A 213 -6.14 -26.78 -6.17
CA ASN A 213 -5.07 -27.26 -7.04
C ASN A 213 -3.67 -27.03 -6.46
N GLY A 214 -3.58 -26.57 -5.22
CA GLY A 214 -2.31 -26.26 -4.56
C GLY A 214 -1.65 -24.96 -5.03
N ARG A 215 -2.38 -24.09 -5.72
CA ARG A 215 -1.86 -22.76 -6.09
C ARG A 215 -1.86 -21.82 -4.90
N GLY A 216 -0.76 -21.10 -4.69
CA GLY A 216 -0.68 -20.08 -3.67
C GLY A 216 -1.68 -18.94 -3.92
N PHE A 217 -2.27 -18.41 -2.85
CA PHE A 217 -3.15 -17.27 -2.93
C PHE A 217 -2.35 -15.97 -3.16
N GLN A 218 -2.87 -15.12 -4.04
CA GLN A 218 -2.28 -13.81 -4.30
C GLN A 218 -2.59 -12.82 -3.18
N TYR A 219 -3.77 -12.92 -2.58
CA TYR A 219 -4.28 -12.03 -1.54
C TYR A 219 -4.79 -12.81 -0.32
N PRO A 220 -4.90 -12.15 0.84
CA PRO A 220 -4.35 -10.83 1.16
C PRO A 220 -2.83 -10.88 1.23
N ILE A 221 -2.17 -9.76 0.92
CA ILE A 221 -0.72 -9.62 1.15
C ILE A 221 -0.51 -9.45 2.66
N PRO A 222 0.19 -10.37 3.34
CA PRO A 222 0.34 -10.31 4.78
C PRO A 222 1.63 -9.60 5.19
N THR A 223 1.53 -8.77 6.24
CA THR A 223 2.68 -8.16 6.90
C THR A 223 2.62 -8.44 8.40
N TYR A 224 3.63 -9.10 8.94
CA TYR A 224 3.76 -9.35 10.37
C TYR A 224 4.64 -8.32 11.05
N SER A 225 4.17 -7.82 12.19
CA SER A 225 4.94 -6.93 13.06
C SER A 225 5.84 -7.75 13.98
N ILE A 226 7.13 -7.49 13.96
CA ILE A 226 8.10 -8.09 14.85
C ILE A 226 8.49 -7.07 15.92
N THR A 227 8.10 -7.34 17.16
CA THR A 227 8.36 -6.49 18.32
C THR A 227 9.34 -7.17 19.28
N ARG A 228 9.76 -6.45 20.31
CA ARG A 228 10.63 -7.00 21.36
C ARG A 228 10.00 -8.15 22.15
N ASP A 229 8.66 -8.22 22.15
CA ASP A 229 7.89 -9.26 22.83
C ASP A 229 7.75 -10.54 22.00
N PHE A 230 8.33 -10.59 20.79
CA PHE A 230 8.24 -11.77 19.94
C PHE A 230 8.94 -12.96 20.59
N ASP A 231 8.19 -14.06 20.77
CA ASP A 231 8.73 -15.32 21.29
C ASP A 231 9.42 -16.10 20.16
N TRP A 232 10.75 -16.17 20.23
CA TRP A 232 11.60 -16.86 19.25
C TRP A 232 11.73 -18.37 19.51
N SER A 233 11.04 -18.91 20.52
CA SER A 233 11.08 -20.34 20.82
C SER A 233 10.44 -21.19 19.70
N GLU A 234 10.71 -22.49 19.70
CA GLU A 234 10.15 -23.43 18.74
C GLU A 234 8.67 -23.71 19.03
N THR A 235 7.79 -22.78 18.72
CA THR A 235 6.35 -22.99 18.76
C THR A 235 5.86 -23.52 17.41
N GLU A 236 4.69 -24.18 17.39
CA GLU A 236 4.06 -24.63 16.17
C GLU A 236 3.83 -23.47 15.18
N ASN A 237 3.34 -22.34 15.68
CA ASN A 237 3.08 -21.17 14.86
C ASN A 237 4.36 -20.55 14.28
N ASN A 238 5.45 -20.52 15.04
CA ASN A 238 6.73 -20.04 14.53
C ASN A 238 7.25 -20.93 13.40
N ARG A 239 7.14 -22.25 13.53
CA ARG A 239 7.53 -23.18 12.47
C ARG A 239 6.71 -22.98 11.20
N LEU A 240 5.38 -22.81 11.34
CA LEU A 240 4.49 -22.52 10.22
C LEU A 240 4.82 -21.19 9.54
N LEU A 241 5.12 -20.16 10.32
CA LEU A 241 5.49 -18.84 9.80
C LEU A 241 6.77 -18.92 8.93
N PHE A 242 7.78 -19.61 9.42
CA PHE A 242 9.03 -19.80 8.67
C PHE A 242 8.87 -20.73 7.47
N GLU A 243 8.01 -21.75 7.56
CA GLU A 243 7.65 -22.60 6.43
C GLU A 243 7.00 -21.81 5.30
N MET A 244 6.00 -20.97 5.62
CA MET A 244 5.36 -20.08 4.65
C MET A 244 6.37 -19.13 4.00
N THR A 245 7.24 -18.53 4.80
CA THR A 245 8.29 -17.62 4.34
C THR A 245 9.24 -18.32 3.38
N SER A 246 9.67 -19.53 3.73
CA SER A 246 10.58 -20.34 2.93
C SER A 246 9.96 -20.77 1.60
N LYS A 247 8.68 -21.14 1.61
CA LYS A 247 7.98 -21.67 0.43
C LYS A 247 7.60 -20.58 -0.58
N TYR A 248 7.15 -19.43 -0.10
CA TYR A 248 6.53 -18.41 -0.95
C TYR A 248 7.22 -17.03 -0.91
N GLY A 249 8.21 -16.84 -0.05
CA GLY A 249 8.81 -15.52 0.16
C GLY A 249 7.86 -14.51 0.83
N THR A 250 6.78 -14.98 1.42
CA THR A 250 5.80 -14.20 2.20
C THR A 250 5.68 -14.81 3.59
N PRO A 251 5.31 -14.06 4.60
CA PRO A 251 4.86 -12.66 4.63
C PRO A 251 6.01 -11.65 4.54
N TYR A 252 5.64 -10.37 4.49
CA TYR A 252 6.56 -9.29 4.80
C TYR A 252 6.67 -9.11 6.30
N PHE A 253 7.82 -8.64 6.76
CA PHE A 253 8.06 -8.38 8.17
C PHE A 253 8.34 -6.90 8.41
N SER A 254 7.63 -6.30 9.37
CA SER A 254 7.93 -4.98 9.88
C SER A 254 8.67 -5.12 11.20
N ASN A 255 9.97 -4.80 11.20
CA ASN A 255 10.81 -4.96 12.37
C ASN A 255 10.83 -3.68 13.21
N TYR A 256 10.34 -3.76 14.44
CA TYR A 256 10.30 -2.67 15.42
C TYR A 256 11.33 -2.84 16.55
N ILE A 257 12.14 -3.90 16.55
CA ILE A 257 13.07 -4.21 17.65
C ILE A 257 14.13 -3.11 17.81
N ASN A 258 14.69 -2.67 16.70
CA ASN A 258 15.74 -1.65 16.66
C ASN A 258 15.23 -0.32 16.07
N SER A 259 13.95 -0.08 16.17
CA SER A 259 13.29 1.14 15.69
C SER A 259 12.92 2.04 16.86
N ASP A 260 12.97 3.34 16.65
CA ASP A 260 12.39 4.35 17.54
C ASP A 260 10.87 4.49 17.36
N MET A 261 10.30 3.73 16.44
CA MET A 261 8.88 3.71 16.12
C MET A 261 8.21 2.50 16.77
N GLU A 262 7.01 2.71 17.31
CA GLU A 262 6.15 1.64 17.78
C GLU A 262 5.19 1.19 16.68
N PRO A 263 4.64 -0.04 16.71
CA PRO A 263 3.67 -0.50 15.73
C PRO A 263 2.46 0.43 15.57
N SER A 264 2.05 1.10 16.64
CA SER A 264 0.97 2.10 16.62
C SER A 264 1.33 3.39 15.87
N ASP A 265 2.62 3.66 15.62
CA ASP A 265 3.09 4.83 14.89
C ASP A 265 3.14 4.62 13.38
N VAL A 266 2.99 3.38 12.93
CA VAL A 266 3.17 3.01 11.52
C VAL A 266 2.02 2.14 11.06
N ARG A 267 1.54 2.41 9.85
CA ARG A 267 0.62 1.52 9.13
C ARG A 267 1.23 1.12 7.80
N SER A 268 1.12 -0.17 7.48
CA SER A 268 1.62 -0.71 6.22
C SER A 268 0.52 -0.75 5.19
N MET A 269 0.87 -0.33 3.98
CA MET A 269 -0.01 -0.40 2.81
C MET A 269 0.51 -1.47 1.83
N CYS A 270 -0.26 -1.77 0.81
CA CYS A 270 -0.05 -2.87 -0.12
C CYS A 270 1.32 -2.96 -0.78
N CYS A 271 1.91 -1.86 -1.14
CA CYS A 271 3.19 -1.79 -1.86
C CYS A 271 4.37 -1.62 -0.90
N ARG A 272 4.28 -2.15 0.32
CA ARG A 272 5.26 -1.96 1.39
C ARG A 272 5.39 -0.50 1.83
N LEU A 273 4.46 0.35 1.42
CA LEU A 273 4.38 1.73 1.85
C LEU A 273 4.11 1.76 3.35
N ARG A 274 5.04 2.31 4.09
CA ARG A 274 4.92 2.54 5.53
C ARG A 274 4.57 4.00 5.76
N LEU A 275 3.47 4.22 6.46
CA LEU A 275 3.01 5.56 6.79
C LEU A 275 3.38 5.86 8.24
N ASP A 276 4.25 6.84 8.43
CA ASP A 276 4.61 7.30 9.77
C ASP A 276 3.51 8.22 10.31
N LEU A 277 2.80 7.74 11.31
CA LEU A 277 1.65 8.45 11.89
C LEU A 277 2.04 9.46 12.97
N ARG A 278 3.33 9.60 13.30
CA ARG A 278 3.78 10.56 14.32
C ARG A 278 3.46 12.00 13.92
N GLU A 279 3.58 12.34 12.65
CA GLU A 279 3.20 13.65 12.14
C GLU A 279 1.69 13.90 12.21
N LEU A 280 0.87 12.88 11.94
CA LEU A 280 -0.58 12.95 12.13
C LEU A 280 -0.95 13.23 13.59
N ARG A 281 -0.32 12.52 14.52
CA ARG A 281 -0.55 12.73 15.97
C ARG A 281 -0.16 14.12 16.42
N LYS A 282 0.93 14.69 15.93
CA LYS A 282 1.33 16.06 16.19
C LYS A 282 0.31 17.05 15.65
N LYS A 283 -0.16 16.87 14.41
CA LYS A 283 -1.13 17.75 13.75
C LYS A 283 -2.49 17.76 14.44
N SER A 284 -2.90 16.63 15.00
CA SER A 284 -4.23 16.45 15.63
C SER A 284 -4.23 16.65 17.15
N GLY A 285 -3.13 17.07 17.74
CA GLY A 285 -3.04 17.25 19.20
C GLY A 285 -3.24 15.98 20.00
N GLY A 286 -2.93 14.82 19.43
CA GLY A 286 -3.10 13.51 20.07
C GLY A 286 -4.53 12.93 19.98
N PHE A 287 -5.48 13.66 19.42
CA PHE A 287 -6.90 13.27 19.29
C PHE A 287 -7.21 12.44 18.04
N PHE A 288 -6.23 12.05 17.26
CA PHE A 288 -6.45 11.20 16.12
C PHE A 288 -6.82 9.79 16.61
N GLY A 289 -8.13 9.50 16.63
CA GLY A 289 -8.63 8.18 16.94
C GLY A 289 -8.09 7.18 15.93
N SER A 290 -7.44 6.12 16.39
CA SER A 290 -6.72 5.10 15.65
C SER A 290 -6.12 5.61 14.31
N GLY A 291 -4.82 5.77 14.22
CA GLY A 291 -4.12 6.06 12.95
C GLY A 291 -4.31 4.98 11.87
N GLU A 292 -5.41 4.24 11.94
CA GLU A 292 -5.78 3.14 11.05
C GLU A 292 -6.45 3.65 9.77
N SER A 293 -7.07 4.85 9.80
CA SER A 293 -7.79 5.43 8.67
C SER A 293 -6.93 6.46 7.94
N THR A 294 -5.87 5.99 7.29
CA THR A 294 -4.95 6.82 6.51
C THR A 294 -4.50 6.07 5.27
N GLY A 295 -3.80 6.74 4.38
CA GLY A 295 -3.29 6.12 3.16
C GLY A 295 -2.47 7.08 2.33
N SER A 296 -2.42 6.84 1.03
CA SER A 296 -1.77 7.71 0.06
C SER A 296 -2.76 8.17 -1.00
N ILE A 297 -2.78 9.47 -1.24
CA ILE A 297 -3.62 10.08 -2.27
C ILE A 297 -3.08 9.79 -3.67
N GLY A 298 -1.78 9.63 -3.79
CA GLY A 298 -1.11 9.35 -5.04
C GLY A 298 0.38 9.17 -4.88
N VAL A 299 1.00 8.57 -5.87
CA VAL A 299 2.45 8.32 -5.93
C VAL A 299 2.99 8.91 -7.23
N VAL A 300 4.13 9.58 -7.13
CA VAL A 300 4.94 10.01 -8.26
C VAL A 300 6.34 9.50 -8.05
N THR A 301 6.87 8.74 -9.01
CA THR A 301 8.21 8.15 -8.92
C THR A 301 9.18 8.89 -9.81
N ILE A 302 10.36 9.21 -9.27
CA ILE A 302 11.42 9.93 -9.97
C ILE A 302 12.42 8.93 -10.58
N ASN A 303 12.80 9.17 -11.83
CA ASN A 303 13.81 8.41 -12.55
C ASN A 303 15.22 8.85 -12.12
N MET A 304 15.74 8.23 -11.06
CA MET A 304 17.04 8.58 -10.51
C MET A 304 18.22 8.25 -11.45
N PRO A 305 18.23 7.11 -12.17
CA PRO A 305 19.31 6.80 -13.10
C PRO A 305 19.51 7.85 -14.21
N ARG A 306 18.40 8.31 -14.81
CA ARG A 306 18.47 9.37 -15.83
C ARG A 306 19.00 10.68 -15.25
N LEU A 307 18.55 11.05 -14.05
CA LEU A 307 19.07 12.24 -13.36
C LEU A 307 20.58 12.21 -13.21
N ALA A 308 21.12 11.09 -12.71
CA ALA A 308 22.54 10.93 -12.52
C ALA A 308 23.30 10.92 -13.85
N TYR A 309 22.76 10.25 -14.87
CA TYR A 309 23.35 10.21 -16.20
C TYR A 309 23.47 11.59 -16.84
N LEU A 310 22.44 12.43 -16.72
CA LEU A 310 22.42 13.78 -17.32
C LEU A 310 23.20 14.82 -16.52
N SER A 311 23.54 14.53 -15.27
CA SER A 311 24.18 15.51 -14.39
C SER A 311 25.70 15.59 -14.65
N ALA A 312 26.19 16.81 -14.76
CA ALA A 312 27.62 17.05 -14.97
C ALA A 312 28.43 16.76 -13.70
N ASP A 313 27.87 17.07 -12.54
CA ASP A 313 28.47 16.89 -11.22
C ASP A 313 27.37 16.70 -10.15
N GLU A 314 27.80 16.53 -8.92
CA GLU A 314 26.88 16.34 -7.79
C GLU A 314 25.98 17.57 -7.57
N ALA A 315 26.49 18.77 -7.70
CA ALA A 315 25.69 19.99 -7.57
C ALA A 315 24.61 20.09 -8.64
N ASP A 316 24.92 19.74 -9.89
CA ASP A 316 23.95 19.67 -10.98
C ASP A 316 22.90 18.59 -10.73
N PHE A 317 23.30 17.45 -10.18
CA PHE A 317 22.37 16.40 -9.78
C PHE A 317 21.31 16.92 -8.79
N TYR A 318 21.72 17.59 -7.73
CA TYR A 318 20.79 18.11 -6.73
C TYR A 318 19.87 19.22 -7.30
N ARG A 319 20.37 20.06 -8.20
CA ARG A 319 19.51 21.05 -8.88
C ARG A 319 18.42 20.39 -9.71
N ARG A 320 18.78 19.37 -10.49
CA ARG A 320 17.83 18.60 -11.31
C ARG A 320 16.86 17.81 -10.46
N LEU A 321 17.32 17.20 -9.37
CA LEU A 321 16.48 16.51 -8.42
C LEU A 321 15.46 17.45 -7.77
N ASP A 322 15.89 18.61 -7.31
CA ASP A 322 15.02 19.61 -6.72
C ASP A 322 13.93 20.06 -7.67
N HIS A 323 14.27 20.26 -8.94
CA HIS A 323 13.27 20.61 -9.96
C HIS A 323 12.23 19.50 -10.15
N LEU A 324 12.65 18.25 -10.29
CA LEU A 324 11.71 17.12 -10.43
C LEU A 324 10.90 16.87 -9.17
N MET A 325 11.44 17.12 -8.00
CA MET A 325 10.68 17.07 -6.75
C MET A 325 9.62 18.16 -6.70
N ASP A 326 9.93 19.40 -7.13
CA ASP A 326 8.96 20.49 -7.20
C ASP A 326 7.81 20.14 -8.17
N VAL A 327 8.13 19.59 -9.33
CA VAL A 327 7.14 19.11 -10.31
C VAL A 327 6.27 18.01 -9.72
N SER A 328 6.88 17.03 -9.05
CA SER A 328 6.19 15.92 -8.40
C SER A 328 5.26 16.39 -7.28
N ALA A 329 5.73 17.27 -6.42
CA ALA A 329 4.94 17.83 -5.32
C ALA A 329 3.74 18.62 -5.83
N ARG A 330 3.94 19.44 -6.87
CA ARG A 330 2.86 20.20 -7.51
C ARG A 330 1.81 19.27 -8.13
N SER A 331 2.24 18.21 -8.81
CA SER A 331 1.33 17.23 -9.39
C SER A 331 0.46 16.54 -8.33
N LEU A 332 1.05 16.19 -7.20
CA LEU A 332 0.32 15.57 -6.08
C LEU A 332 -0.66 16.52 -5.42
N HIS A 333 -0.31 17.80 -5.30
CA HIS A 333 -1.23 18.83 -4.83
C HIS A 333 -2.43 18.98 -5.78
N THR A 334 -2.18 19.03 -7.07
CA THR A 334 -3.23 19.06 -8.11
C THR A 334 -4.14 17.83 -8.01
N LYS A 335 -3.57 16.65 -7.87
CA LYS A 335 -4.35 15.41 -7.70
C LYS A 335 -5.22 15.47 -6.45
N ARG A 336 -4.68 15.94 -5.33
CA ARG A 336 -5.43 16.09 -4.08
C ARG A 336 -6.64 16.99 -4.25
N GLU A 337 -6.48 18.12 -4.91
CA GLU A 337 -7.59 19.04 -5.19
C GLU A 337 -8.69 18.38 -6.03
N VAL A 338 -8.30 17.63 -7.07
CA VAL A 338 -9.25 16.93 -7.96
C VAL A 338 -10.03 15.87 -7.19
N VAL A 339 -9.35 14.96 -6.48
CA VAL A 339 -10.03 13.88 -5.75
C VAL A 339 -10.87 14.41 -4.59
N THR A 340 -10.47 15.51 -3.95
CA THR A 340 -11.27 16.17 -2.92
C THR A 340 -12.56 16.73 -3.50
N ARG A 341 -12.53 17.37 -4.66
CA ARG A 341 -13.73 17.83 -5.35
C ARG A 341 -14.66 16.67 -5.73
N LEU A 342 -14.10 15.56 -6.19
CA LEU A 342 -14.88 14.36 -6.53
C LEU A 342 -15.49 13.71 -5.29
N LEU A 343 -14.79 13.70 -4.16
CA LEU A 343 -15.33 13.25 -2.88
C LEU A 343 -16.54 14.12 -2.45
N ASP A 344 -16.38 15.43 -2.52
CA ASP A 344 -17.44 16.38 -2.17
C ASP A 344 -18.64 16.31 -3.12
N ALA A 345 -18.39 15.97 -4.39
CA ALA A 345 -19.44 15.74 -5.38
C ALA A 345 -20.15 14.38 -5.23
N GLY A 346 -19.72 13.53 -4.29
CA GLY A 346 -20.37 12.25 -3.98
C GLY A 346 -19.97 11.08 -4.86
N LEU A 347 -18.86 11.19 -5.61
CA LEU A 347 -18.38 10.11 -6.47
C LEU A 347 -17.71 8.95 -5.72
N TYR A 348 -17.35 9.18 -4.44
CA TYR A 348 -16.77 8.14 -3.57
C TYR A 348 -17.68 7.97 -2.33
N PRO A 349 -18.88 7.37 -2.47
CA PRO A 349 -19.87 7.36 -1.39
C PRO A 349 -19.42 6.60 -0.15
N TYR A 350 -18.74 5.47 -0.30
CA TYR A 350 -18.22 4.70 0.84
C TYR A 350 -17.00 5.34 1.49
N THR A 351 -16.10 5.89 0.69
CA THR A 351 -14.96 6.68 1.19
C THR A 351 -15.47 7.90 1.98
N LYS A 352 -16.50 8.58 1.49
CA LYS A 352 -17.12 9.70 2.20
C LYS A 352 -17.68 9.27 3.55
N ARG A 353 -18.32 8.12 3.60
CA ARG A 353 -18.91 7.57 4.83
C ARG A 353 -17.86 7.16 5.86
N TYR A 354 -16.82 6.42 5.44
CA TYR A 354 -15.85 5.83 6.35
C TYR A 354 -14.61 6.68 6.61
N LEU A 355 -14.30 7.61 5.73
CA LEU A 355 -13.13 8.47 5.84
C LEU A 355 -13.49 9.94 6.01
N GLY A 356 -14.43 10.44 5.23
CA GLY A 356 -14.93 11.81 5.29
C GLY A 356 -14.08 12.84 4.55
N THR A 357 -12.76 12.85 4.76
CA THR A 357 -11.80 13.78 4.12
C THR A 357 -10.51 13.07 3.76
N PHE A 358 -9.70 13.69 2.91
CA PHE A 358 -8.35 13.23 2.58
C PHE A 358 -7.24 13.98 3.35
N GLU A 359 -7.59 14.77 4.35
CA GLU A 359 -6.63 15.60 5.09
C GLU A 359 -5.50 14.80 5.74
N ASN A 360 -5.79 13.57 6.12
CA ASN A 360 -4.85 12.68 6.79
C ASN A 360 -4.19 11.67 5.84
N HIS A 361 -4.35 11.87 4.53
CA HIS A 361 -3.70 11.05 3.52
C HIS A 361 -2.41 11.70 3.05
N PHE A 362 -1.41 10.87 2.80
CA PHE A 362 -0.09 11.31 2.35
C PHE A 362 -0.07 11.50 0.83
N SER A 363 0.71 12.49 0.41
CA SER A 363 1.21 12.63 -0.96
C SER A 363 2.58 11.96 -1.02
N THR A 364 2.75 10.95 -1.85
CA THR A 364 3.94 10.10 -1.86
C THR A 364 4.84 10.43 -3.03
N ILE A 365 6.08 10.82 -2.74
CA ILE A 365 7.14 10.92 -3.75
C ILE A 365 8.00 9.67 -3.65
N GLY A 366 8.14 8.97 -4.76
CA GLY A 366 8.91 7.74 -4.86
C GLY A 366 10.20 7.92 -5.66
N LEU A 367 11.13 6.99 -5.47
CA LEU A 367 12.33 6.90 -6.29
C LEU A 367 12.61 5.44 -6.65
N VAL A 368 13.24 5.23 -7.79
CA VAL A 368 13.70 3.92 -8.26
C VAL A 368 15.09 4.03 -8.86
N GLY A 369 15.81 2.93 -8.88
CA GLY A 369 17.07 2.81 -9.60
C GLY A 369 18.24 3.53 -8.94
N MET A 370 18.28 3.66 -7.62
CA MET A 370 19.39 4.34 -6.94
C MET A 370 20.75 3.65 -7.18
N ASN A 371 20.76 2.32 -7.30
CA ASN A 371 21.99 1.60 -7.65
C ASN A 371 22.51 2.02 -9.03
N GLU A 372 21.64 2.02 -10.03
CA GLU A 372 21.97 2.42 -11.40
C GLU A 372 22.26 3.91 -11.49
N ALA A 373 21.64 4.74 -10.65
CA ALA A 373 21.98 6.15 -10.52
C ALA A 373 23.44 6.33 -10.08
N CYS A 374 23.88 5.59 -9.07
CA CYS A 374 25.28 5.61 -8.62
C CYS A 374 26.26 5.14 -9.71
N LEU A 375 25.88 4.13 -10.49
CA LEU A 375 26.69 3.64 -11.61
C LEU A 375 26.77 4.64 -12.76
N ASN A 376 25.72 5.38 -13.04
CA ASN A 376 25.67 6.38 -14.11
C ASN A 376 26.25 7.74 -13.72
N ALA A 377 26.40 8.02 -12.42
CA ALA A 377 26.98 9.26 -11.92
C ALA A 377 28.45 9.35 -12.25
N GLN A 378 28.86 10.32 -13.08
CA GLN A 378 30.24 10.49 -13.53
C GLN A 378 31.24 10.71 -12.40
N TRP A 379 30.82 11.36 -11.33
CA TRP A 379 31.65 11.65 -10.14
C TRP A 379 31.71 10.47 -9.17
N LEU A 380 31.01 9.37 -9.40
CA LEU A 380 30.91 8.26 -8.47
C LEU A 380 31.30 6.92 -9.10
N ARG A 381 30.56 6.46 -10.12
CA ARG A 381 30.79 5.20 -10.83
C ARG A 381 31.00 4.00 -9.91
N ALA A 382 30.13 3.89 -8.89
CA ALA A 382 30.17 2.83 -7.90
C ALA A 382 28.76 2.25 -7.70
N ASP A 383 28.68 0.95 -7.42
CA ASP A 383 27.42 0.29 -7.06
C ASP A 383 27.17 0.34 -5.54
N MET A 384 25.99 -0.12 -5.13
CA MET A 384 25.54 -0.05 -3.73
C MET A 384 26.29 -1.00 -2.77
N THR A 385 27.17 -1.86 -3.27
CA THR A 385 28.06 -2.66 -2.42
C THR A 385 29.23 -1.83 -1.89
N GLN A 386 29.49 -0.68 -2.47
CA GLN A 386 30.61 0.19 -2.14
C GLN A 386 30.19 1.35 -1.24
N GLU A 387 31.04 1.66 -0.28
CA GLU A 387 30.76 2.71 0.71
C GLU A 387 30.48 4.10 0.10
N PRO A 388 31.18 4.59 -0.94
CA PRO A 388 30.86 5.89 -1.53
C PRO A 388 29.43 5.97 -2.10
N ALA A 389 28.94 4.88 -2.71
CA ALA A 389 27.58 4.82 -3.25
C ALA A 389 26.55 4.82 -2.13
N GLN A 390 26.81 4.10 -1.04
CA GLN A 390 25.92 4.09 0.15
C GLN A 390 25.86 5.46 0.80
N ALA A 391 27.00 6.15 0.93
CA ALA A 391 27.06 7.50 1.50
C ALA A 391 26.29 8.50 0.63
N PHE A 392 26.49 8.47 -0.68
CA PHE A 392 25.74 9.32 -1.62
C PHE A 392 24.24 9.07 -1.56
N THR A 393 23.82 7.81 -1.55
CA THR A 393 22.41 7.44 -1.44
C THR A 393 21.78 7.95 -0.14
N LYS A 394 22.48 7.82 0.97
CA LYS A 394 22.02 8.34 2.26
C LYS A 394 21.85 9.87 2.22
N ASP A 395 22.78 10.58 1.64
CA ASP A 395 22.73 12.03 1.50
C ASP A 395 21.54 12.45 0.59
N VAL A 396 21.33 11.74 -0.50
CA VAL A 396 20.17 11.97 -1.40
C VAL A 396 18.85 11.78 -0.67
N LEU A 397 18.70 10.69 0.06
CA LEU A 397 17.47 10.41 0.82
C LEU A 397 17.22 11.47 1.90
N ASN A 398 18.26 11.91 2.61
CA ASN A 398 18.14 12.98 3.61
C ASN A 398 17.77 14.31 2.96
N HIS A 399 18.34 14.63 1.82
CA HIS A 399 18.00 15.82 1.04
C HIS A 399 16.53 15.79 0.60
N MET A 400 16.07 14.67 0.06
CA MET A 400 14.67 14.50 -0.36
C MET A 400 13.71 14.65 0.83
N ARG A 401 14.03 14.06 1.98
CA ARG A 401 13.22 14.21 3.21
C ARG A 401 13.13 15.66 3.67
N ALA A 402 14.23 16.41 3.63
CA ALA A 402 14.22 17.82 3.99
C ALA A 402 13.29 18.63 3.08
N ARG A 403 13.30 18.35 1.78
CA ARG A 403 12.38 19.00 0.84
C ARG A 403 10.92 18.62 1.06
N LEU A 404 10.62 17.40 1.50
CA LEU A 404 9.24 17.02 1.85
C LEU A 404 8.69 17.89 3.00
N ALA A 405 9.51 18.24 3.98
CA ALA A 405 9.11 19.14 5.04
C ALA A 405 8.75 20.53 4.49
N ASP A 406 9.51 21.05 3.53
CA ASP A 406 9.21 22.32 2.85
C ASP A 406 7.88 22.25 2.10
N TYR A 407 7.59 21.16 1.42
CA TYR A 407 6.31 20.95 0.72
C TYR A 407 5.13 20.86 1.68
N GLN A 408 5.30 20.22 2.83
CA GLN A 408 4.27 20.18 3.87
C GLN A 408 3.92 21.60 4.36
N GLU A 409 4.91 22.44 4.52
CA GLU A 409 4.71 23.85 4.88
C GLU A 409 4.05 24.64 3.74
N GLN A 410 4.53 24.45 2.51
CA GLN A 410 4.05 25.19 1.33
C GLN A 410 2.59 24.86 0.98
N TYR A 411 2.23 23.59 0.98
CA TYR A 411 0.92 23.12 0.51
C TYR A 411 -0.06 22.80 1.65
N GLY A 412 0.42 22.63 2.86
CA GLY A 412 -0.41 22.19 3.99
C GLY A 412 -0.81 20.71 3.94
N ASP A 413 -0.26 19.93 3.02
CA ASP A 413 -0.52 18.51 2.84
C ASP A 413 0.55 17.67 3.52
N LEU A 414 0.24 16.40 3.81
CA LEU A 414 1.22 15.45 4.29
C LEU A 414 2.00 14.86 3.13
N TYR A 415 3.31 14.76 3.27
CA TYR A 415 4.21 14.16 2.28
C TYR A 415 5.03 13.06 2.90
N ASN A 416 5.28 11.98 2.16
CA ASN A 416 6.23 10.95 2.55
C ASN A 416 7.08 10.50 1.34
N LEU A 417 8.18 9.80 1.65
CA LEU A 417 9.13 9.30 0.67
C LEU A 417 9.06 7.76 0.63
N GLU A 418 9.13 7.20 -0.56
CA GLU A 418 9.14 5.74 -0.76
C GLU A 418 10.20 5.32 -1.77
N ALA A 419 10.88 4.22 -1.50
CA ALA A 419 11.59 3.47 -2.53
C ALA A 419 10.57 2.59 -3.24
N THR A 420 10.11 3.02 -4.41
CA THR A 420 8.97 2.42 -5.10
C THR A 420 9.35 1.06 -5.72
N PRO A 421 8.68 -0.04 -5.37
CA PRO A 421 8.95 -1.35 -5.97
C PRO A 421 8.16 -1.57 -7.29
N ALA A 422 8.00 -0.55 -8.09
CA ALA A 422 7.14 -0.58 -9.27
C ALA A 422 7.88 -1.15 -10.49
N GLU A 423 7.75 -2.44 -10.73
CA GLU A 423 8.44 -3.17 -11.82
C GLU A 423 8.10 -2.63 -13.20
N SER A 424 6.84 -2.31 -13.48
CA SER A 424 6.43 -1.72 -14.76
C SER A 424 7.02 -0.32 -14.96
N THR A 425 7.14 0.46 -13.90
CA THR A 425 7.74 1.79 -13.93
C THR A 425 9.24 1.71 -14.22
N THR A 426 9.95 0.78 -13.58
CA THR A 426 11.39 0.59 -13.82
C THR A 426 11.66 0.15 -15.26
N TYR A 427 10.83 -0.74 -15.79
CA TYR A 427 10.92 -1.14 -17.20
C TYR A 427 10.63 0.04 -18.15
N ARG A 428 9.57 0.80 -17.90
CA ARG A 428 9.21 1.98 -18.70
C ARG A 428 10.37 2.99 -18.75
N PHE A 429 10.93 3.33 -17.60
CA PHE A 429 12.06 4.24 -17.50
C PHE A 429 13.28 3.73 -18.26
N ALA A 430 13.69 2.50 -17.99
CA ALA A 430 14.87 1.92 -18.62
C ALA A 430 14.71 1.80 -20.15
N LYS A 431 13.52 1.45 -20.62
CA LYS A 431 13.22 1.40 -22.06
C LYS A 431 13.36 2.77 -22.72
N HIS A 432 12.74 3.80 -22.17
CA HIS A 432 12.86 5.17 -22.68
C HIS A 432 14.31 5.66 -22.63
N ASP A 433 15.03 5.36 -21.56
CA ASP A 433 16.42 5.77 -21.40
C ASP A 433 17.34 5.09 -22.40
N LYS A 434 17.19 3.79 -22.62
CA LYS A 434 17.99 3.06 -23.63
C LYS A 434 17.74 3.53 -25.06
N GLU A 435 16.50 3.90 -25.38
CA GLU A 435 16.15 4.46 -26.68
C GLU A 435 16.79 5.83 -26.91
N GLN A 436 16.84 6.67 -25.89
CA GLN A 436 17.37 8.04 -25.95
C GLN A 436 18.87 8.12 -25.63
N PHE A 437 19.36 7.29 -24.74
CA PHE A 437 20.74 7.25 -24.26
C PHE A 437 21.26 5.80 -24.28
N PRO A 438 21.71 5.29 -25.46
CA PRO A 438 22.08 3.88 -25.60
C PRO A 438 23.17 3.37 -24.64
N ASP A 439 24.01 4.24 -24.15
CA ASP A 439 25.12 3.95 -23.23
C ASP A 439 24.75 4.05 -21.74
N ILE A 440 23.49 4.40 -21.42
CA ILE A 440 23.05 4.42 -20.03
C ILE A 440 23.10 3.00 -19.42
N ILE A 441 23.54 2.91 -18.17
CA ILE A 441 23.67 1.63 -17.47
C ILE A 441 22.31 1.24 -16.86
N THR A 442 21.85 0.03 -17.19
CA THR A 442 20.63 -0.58 -16.63
C THR A 442 20.96 -1.86 -15.89
N ALA A 443 19.99 -2.42 -15.16
CA ALA A 443 20.21 -3.63 -14.38
C ALA A 443 20.36 -4.90 -15.24
N ASN A 444 19.77 -4.94 -16.43
CA ASN A 444 19.79 -6.09 -17.32
C ASN A 444 20.28 -5.69 -18.72
N GLU A 445 21.56 -5.85 -18.97
CA GLU A 445 22.19 -5.47 -20.24
C GLU A 445 21.93 -6.47 -21.38
N GLN A 446 21.53 -7.70 -21.07
CA GLN A 446 21.34 -8.78 -22.05
C GLN A 446 19.88 -9.10 -22.36
N GLY A 447 18.94 -8.41 -21.76
CA GLY A 447 17.51 -8.68 -21.89
C GLY A 447 16.68 -7.40 -21.92
N LYS A 448 15.40 -7.52 -21.46
CA LYS A 448 14.59 -6.34 -21.29
C LYS A 448 15.20 -5.43 -20.23
N PRO A 449 15.47 -4.16 -20.53
CA PRO A 449 16.11 -3.27 -19.55
C PRO A 449 15.15 -2.93 -18.41
N TYR A 450 15.68 -2.82 -17.19
CA TYR A 450 14.98 -2.31 -16.02
C TYR A 450 15.97 -1.68 -15.03
N TYR A 451 15.45 -1.07 -13.99
CA TYR A 451 16.24 -0.48 -12.90
C TYR A 451 15.98 -1.15 -11.56
#